data_a90508c44af646cdc87f927bcf976af4
#
_entry.id   a90508c44af646cdc87f927bcf976af4
#
_cell.length_a   1.000
_cell.length_b   1.000
_cell.length_c   1.000
_cell.angle_alpha   90.00
_cell.angle_beta   90.00
_cell.angle_gamma   90.00
#
_symmetry.space_group_name_H-M   'P 1'
#
loop_
_entity.id
_entity.type
_entity.pdbx_description
1 polymer ?
#
loop_
_entity_poly.entity_id
_entity_poly.type
_entity_poly.pdbx_seq_one_letter_code
_entity_poly.pdbx_strand_id
1 'polypeptide(L)'
;MRLNDTTRTYFEKLATISSPEKAARYNALLNPQRAAAAQGYLAEFEPSRYSMLRTSVVPTILKAGIATNVIPSEAEATIDIRALPDEDMPKFYEEMKRVIGDPAVKIEPTGFGARPGAAPSRLDSEMYRVLEQAAKRMSPGVTVLPTMSTGATDSAFLRAKGIQSYGIGTPSTDEDNLNYGAHSDVERLPEASLYKLTKFIWSAVAEVAAKK
;
A
#
# COMPACT_ATOMS: atom_id res chain seq x y z
N MET A 1 -3.35 -7.85 11.90
CA MET A 1 -3.89 -6.58 11.35
C MET A 1 -3.44 -5.43 12.23
N ARG A 2 -3.00 -4.34 11.62
CA ARG A 2 -2.71 -3.06 12.31
C ARG A 2 -3.33 -1.92 11.51
N LEU A 3 -3.95 -0.98 12.21
CA LEU A 3 -4.47 0.27 11.65
C LEU A 3 -3.54 1.41 12.07
N ASN A 4 -3.10 2.21 11.13
CA ASN A 4 -2.53 3.53 11.37
C ASN A 4 -3.58 4.62 11.05
N ASP A 5 -3.27 5.89 11.30
CA ASP A 5 -4.22 7.00 11.08
C ASP A 5 -4.72 7.06 9.63
N THR A 6 -3.86 6.79 8.66
CA THR A 6 -4.22 6.77 7.24
C THR A 6 -5.24 5.68 6.94
N THR A 7 -4.96 4.43 7.31
CA THR A 7 -5.86 3.30 7.03
C THR A 7 -7.14 3.37 7.85
N ARG A 8 -7.09 3.89 9.08
CA ARG A 8 -8.29 4.15 9.89
C ARG A 8 -9.19 5.16 9.18
N THR A 9 -8.67 6.33 8.83
CA THR A 9 -9.42 7.38 8.13
C THR A 9 -9.94 6.91 6.78
N TYR A 10 -9.16 6.06 6.08
CA TYR A 10 -9.60 5.45 4.84
C TYR A 10 -10.87 4.63 5.04
N PHE A 11 -10.90 3.69 5.98
CA PHE A 11 -12.07 2.84 6.21
C PHE A 11 -13.26 3.60 6.81
N GLU A 12 -13.03 4.58 7.67
CA GLU A 12 -14.08 5.47 8.18
C GLU A 12 -14.78 6.21 7.04
N LYS A 13 -14.02 6.89 6.17
CA LYS A 13 -14.58 7.60 5.02
C LYS A 13 -15.19 6.65 3.98
N LEU A 14 -14.55 5.50 3.72
CA LEU A 14 -15.08 4.52 2.77
C LEU A 14 -16.44 3.98 3.21
N ALA A 15 -16.63 3.76 4.50
CA ALA A 15 -17.92 3.32 5.04
C ALA A 15 -19.04 4.33 4.73
N THR A 16 -18.76 5.64 4.73
CA THR A 16 -19.78 6.68 4.49
C THR A 16 -20.33 6.71 3.07
N ILE A 17 -19.57 6.16 2.11
CA ILE A 17 -19.93 6.14 0.68
C ILE A 17 -20.25 4.74 0.15
N SER A 18 -20.32 3.76 1.04
CA SER A 18 -20.56 2.35 0.71
C SER A 18 -22.01 1.95 0.99
N SER A 19 -22.44 0.83 0.39
CA SER A 19 -23.72 0.24 0.76
C SER A 19 -23.77 -0.11 2.25
N PRO A 20 -24.94 -0.18 2.89
CA PRO A 20 -25.06 -0.48 4.34
C PRO A 20 -24.30 -1.75 4.76
N GLU A 21 -24.35 -2.79 3.94
CA GLU A 21 -23.65 -4.04 4.19
C GLU A 21 -22.12 -3.87 4.19
N LYS A 22 -21.56 -3.21 3.17
CA LYS A 22 -20.13 -2.92 3.08
C LYS A 22 -19.67 -1.97 4.19
N ALA A 23 -20.47 -0.92 4.47
CA ALA A 23 -20.21 0.02 5.56
C ALA A 23 -20.12 -0.70 6.91
N ALA A 24 -21.02 -1.64 7.18
CA ALA A 24 -20.97 -2.44 8.42
C ALA A 24 -19.68 -3.26 8.54
N ARG A 25 -19.18 -3.83 7.43
CA ARG A 25 -17.89 -4.56 7.40
C ARG A 25 -16.70 -3.63 7.64
N TYR A 26 -16.65 -2.49 6.97
CA TYR A 26 -15.55 -1.53 7.16
C TYR A 26 -15.53 -0.96 8.59
N ASN A 27 -16.69 -0.66 9.15
CA ASN A 27 -16.80 -0.24 10.55
C ASN A 27 -16.39 -1.37 11.53
N ALA A 28 -16.64 -2.65 11.17
CA ALA A 28 -16.21 -3.78 11.99
C ALA A 28 -14.68 -3.90 12.09
N LEU A 29 -13.92 -3.47 11.05
CA LEU A 29 -12.45 -3.43 11.09
C LEU A 29 -11.92 -2.46 12.16
N LEU A 30 -12.68 -1.41 12.46
CA LEU A 30 -12.31 -0.39 13.44
C LEU A 30 -12.53 -0.86 14.88
N ASN A 31 -13.22 -1.98 15.07
CA ASN A 31 -13.50 -2.59 16.37
C ASN A 31 -12.70 -3.90 16.53
N PRO A 32 -11.73 -3.97 17.48
CA PRO A 32 -10.89 -5.15 17.65
C PRO A 32 -11.66 -6.47 17.87
N GLN A 33 -12.82 -6.41 18.54
CA GLN A 33 -13.65 -7.60 18.82
C GLN A 33 -14.38 -8.13 17.58
N ARG A 34 -14.60 -7.30 16.57
CA ARG A 34 -15.36 -7.63 15.36
C ARG A 34 -14.49 -7.75 14.11
N ALA A 35 -13.22 -7.33 14.19
CA ALA A 35 -12.32 -7.21 13.06
C ALA A 35 -12.01 -8.55 12.37
N ALA A 36 -11.99 -9.67 13.09
CA ALA A 36 -11.56 -10.96 12.54
C ALA A 36 -12.42 -11.42 11.34
N ALA A 37 -13.74 -11.39 11.47
CA ALA A 37 -14.65 -11.77 10.37
C ALA A 37 -14.54 -10.81 9.18
N ALA A 38 -14.43 -9.51 9.44
CA ALA A 38 -14.27 -8.51 8.40
C ALA A 38 -12.94 -8.67 7.64
N GLN A 39 -11.86 -9.04 8.32
CA GLN A 39 -10.58 -9.37 7.69
C GLN A 39 -10.68 -10.60 6.77
N GLY A 40 -11.39 -11.66 7.19
CA GLY A 40 -11.61 -12.83 6.36
C GLY A 40 -12.29 -12.47 5.04
N TYR A 41 -13.32 -11.63 5.09
CA TYR A 41 -13.98 -11.13 3.88
C TYR A 41 -13.03 -10.33 2.99
N LEU A 42 -12.25 -9.40 3.56
CA LEU A 42 -11.29 -8.63 2.77
C LEU A 42 -10.21 -9.50 2.13
N ALA A 43 -9.76 -10.54 2.82
CA ALA A 43 -8.76 -11.47 2.28
C ALA A 43 -9.26 -12.17 1.02
N GLU A 44 -10.52 -12.51 0.97
CA GLU A 44 -11.15 -13.26 -0.12
C GLU A 44 -11.63 -12.35 -1.26
N PHE A 45 -12.29 -11.24 -0.93
CA PHE A 45 -13.00 -10.42 -1.92
C PHE A 45 -12.39 -9.04 -2.18
N GLU A 46 -11.49 -8.55 -1.30
CA GLU A 46 -10.88 -7.23 -1.42
C GLU A 46 -9.39 -7.25 -1.06
N PRO A 47 -8.56 -8.08 -1.75
CA PRO A 47 -7.17 -8.32 -1.37
C PRO A 47 -6.31 -7.06 -1.33
N SER A 48 -6.57 -6.08 -2.18
CA SER A 48 -5.87 -4.79 -2.15
C SER A 48 -6.09 -4.03 -0.84
N ARG A 49 -7.31 -4.05 -0.29
CA ARG A 49 -7.63 -3.46 1.02
C ARG A 49 -7.08 -4.28 2.18
N TYR A 50 -7.10 -5.61 2.02
CA TYR A 50 -6.53 -6.51 3.01
C TYR A 50 -5.03 -6.31 3.19
N SER A 51 -4.29 -6.12 2.09
CA SER A 51 -2.84 -5.91 2.12
C SER A 51 -2.43 -4.58 2.78
N MET A 52 -3.28 -3.56 2.79
CA MET A 52 -3.02 -2.32 3.52
C MET A 52 -2.97 -2.48 5.05
N LEU A 53 -3.44 -3.61 5.57
CA LEU A 53 -3.63 -3.85 7.01
C LEU A 53 -2.55 -4.73 7.64
N ARG A 54 -1.56 -5.16 6.86
CA ARG A 54 -0.56 -6.13 7.32
C ARG A 54 0.75 -6.06 6.56
N THR A 55 1.81 -6.49 7.20
CA THR A 55 3.05 -6.88 6.51
C THR A 55 2.80 -8.17 5.76
N SER A 56 3.10 -8.21 4.46
CA SER A 56 3.01 -9.41 3.64
C SER A 56 4.38 -10.01 3.37
N VAL A 57 4.42 -11.34 3.24
CA VAL A 57 5.62 -12.13 3.03
C VAL A 57 5.33 -13.10 1.89
N VAL A 58 6.00 -12.93 0.78
CA VAL A 58 5.73 -13.72 -0.43
C VAL A 58 7.04 -14.27 -1.00
N PRO A 59 7.24 -15.60 -1.08
CA PRO A 59 8.36 -16.18 -1.81
C PRO A 59 8.13 -15.96 -3.31
N THR A 60 9.08 -15.28 -3.96
CA THR A 60 8.97 -14.89 -5.37
C THR A 60 9.93 -15.67 -6.27
N ILE A 61 11.06 -16.14 -5.73
CA ILE A 61 12.03 -16.94 -6.46
C ILE A 61 12.45 -18.11 -5.57
N LEU A 62 12.49 -19.30 -6.17
CA LEU A 62 13.02 -20.49 -5.52
C LEU A 62 14.16 -21.07 -6.37
N LYS A 63 15.25 -21.43 -5.72
CA LYS A 63 16.42 -22.06 -6.36
C LYS A 63 16.87 -23.25 -5.55
N ALA A 64 17.07 -24.39 -6.22
CA ALA A 64 17.67 -25.59 -5.63
C ALA A 64 18.15 -26.53 -6.73
N GLY A 65 19.23 -27.27 -6.44
CA GLY A 65 19.74 -28.33 -7.31
C GLY A 65 20.46 -27.83 -8.57
N ILE A 66 21.28 -28.75 -9.12
CA ILE A 66 22.10 -28.47 -10.31
C ILE A 66 21.94 -29.58 -11.39
N ALA A 67 21.44 -30.75 -11.01
CA ALA A 67 21.23 -31.88 -11.90
C ALA A 67 20.14 -32.82 -11.38
N THR A 68 19.47 -33.53 -12.28
CA THR A 68 18.33 -34.40 -11.98
C THR A 68 18.66 -35.61 -11.09
N ASN A 69 19.90 -36.01 -11.05
CA ASN A 69 20.41 -37.18 -10.30
C ASN A 69 21.25 -36.78 -9.08
N VAL A 70 21.23 -35.49 -8.69
CA VAL A 70 22.00 -34.98 -7.53
C VAL A 70 21.03 -34.34 -6.55
N ILE A 71 21.03 -34.85 -5.31
CA ILE A 71 20.27 -34.26 -4.22
C ILE A 71 20.90 -32.92 -3.85
N PRO A 72 20.15 -31.81 -3.86
CA PRO A 72 20.70 -30.50 -3.51
C PRO A 72 21.17 -30.43 -2.05
N SER A 73 22.32 -29.85 -1.82
CA SER A 73 22.81 -29.52 -0.47
C SER A 73 22.24 -28.22 0.08
N GLU A 74 21.76 -27.35 -0.82
CA GLU A 74 21.22 -26.05 -0.48
C GLU A 74 19.96 -25.74 -1.28
N ALA A 75 19.05 -24.96 -0.66
CA ALA A 75 17.90 -24.37 -1.31
C ALA A 75 17.76 -22.91 -0.84
N GLU A 76 17.42 -22.04 -1.77
CA GLU A 76 17.24 -20.61 -1.52
C GLU A 76 15.84 -20.17 -1.92
N ALA A 77 15.21 -19.35 -1.06
CA ALA A 77 13.98 -18.63 -1.38
C ALA A 77 14.23 -17.13 -1.29
N THR A 78 14.01 -16.39 -2.38
CA THR A 78 13.94 -14.95 -2.32
C THR A 78 12.53 -14.54 -1.94
N ILE A 79 12.41 -13.71 -0.90
CA ILE A 79 11.12 -13.30 -0.33
C ILE A 79 10.93 -11.80 -0.51
N ASP A 80 9.83 -11.39 -1.14
CA ASP A 80 9.36 -10.01 -1.16
C ASP A 80 8.57 -9.74 0.13
N ILE A 81 9.03 -8.79 0.92
CA ILE A 81 8.38 -8.34 2.15
C ILE A 81 7.84 -6.93 1.95
N ARG A 82 6.52 -6.79 2.03
CA ARG A 82 5.83 -5.49 2.02
C ARG A 82 5.47 -5.13 3.45
N ALA A 83 6.38 -4.43 4.10
CA ALA A 83 6.24 -4.05 5.50
C ALA A 83 5.28 -2.87 5.68
N LEU A 84 4.50 -2.90 6.77
CA LEU A 84 3.79 -1.71 7.23
C LEU A 84 4.79 -0.60 7.59
N PRO A 85 4.41 0.68 7.47
CA PRO A 85 5.33 1.81 7.71
C PRO A 85 5.97 1.83 9.10
N ASP A 86 5.29 1.25 10.08
CA ASP A 86 5.70 1.17 11.50
C ASP A 86 6.25 -0.22 11.88
N GLU A 87 6.65 -1.05 10.90
CA GLU A 87 7.20 -2.37 11.18
C GLU A 87 8.59 -2.28 11.81
N ASP A 88 8.76 -2.93 12.95
CA ASP A 88 10.06 -3.15 13.58
C ASP A 88 10.76 -4.34 12.87
N MET A 89 11.52 -4.05 11.82
CA MET A 89 12.14 -5.09 11.00
C MET A 89 13.06 -6.04 11.78
N PRO A 90 13.88 -5.60 12.73
CA PRO A 90 14.63 -6.52 13.59
C PRO A 90 13.73 -7.54 14.31
N LYS A 91 12.66 -7.09 14.97
CA LYS A 91 11.71 -7.99 15.64
C LYS A 91 10.97 -8.87 14.65
N PHE A 92 10.65 -8.33 13.49
CA PHE A 92 10.00 -9.08 12.42
C PHE A 92 10.87 -10.26 11.94
N TYR A 93 12.17 -10.07 11.77
CA TYR A 93 13.10 -11.16 11.41
C TYR A 93 13.22 -12.20 12.50
N GLU A 94 13.25 -11.80 13.77
CA GLU A 94 13.25 -12.77 14.89
C GLU A 94 11.94 -13.59 14.91
N GLU A 95 10.80 -12.96 14.63
CA GLU A 95 9.53 -13.67 14.52
C GLU A 95 9.53 -14.64 13.32
N MET A 96 10.09 -14.25 12.18
CA MET A 96 10.26 -15.17 11.04
C MET A 96 11.09 -16.40 11.43
N LYS A 97 12.24 -16.20 12.11
CA LYS A 97 13.06 -17.32 12.60
C LYS A 97 12.27 -18.23 13.53
N ARG A 98 11.51 -17.64 14.45
CA ARG A 98 10.67 -18.40 15.39
C ARG A 98 9.61 -19.23 14.66
N VAL A 99 8.96 -18.68 13.63
CA VAL A 99 7.93 -19.37 12.85
C VAL A 99 8.53 -20.49 11.99
N ILE A 100 9.70 -20.26 11.39
CA ILE A 100 10.42 -21.29 10.63
C ILE A 100 10.83 -22.46 11.54
N GLY A 101 11.31 -22.16 12.75
CA GLY A 101 11.62 -23.15 13.77
C GLY A 101 12.80 -24.08 13.44
N ASP A 102 13.57 -23.78 12.40
CA ASP A 102 14.73 -24.56 11.99
C ASP A 102 15.99 -23.68 12.04
N PRO A 103 16.96 -23.99 12.94
CA PRO A 103 18.19 -23.23 13.08
C PRO A 103 19.13 -23.35 11.87
N ALA A 104 18.95 -24.32 10.99
CA ALA A 104 19.73 -24.45 9.77
C ALA A 104 19.30 -23.43 8.69
N VAL A 105 18.08 -22.87 8.81
CA VAL A 105 17.59 -21.86 7.87
C VAL A 105 18.14 -20.47 8.25
N LYS A 106 18.88 -19.87 7.35
CA LYS A 106 19.42 -18.52 7.49
C LYS A 106 18.47 -17.51 6.84
N ILE A 107 18.23 -16.40 7.52
CA ILE A 107 17.53 -15.25 6.96
C ILE A 107 18.56 -14.14 6.74
N GLU A 108 18.76 -13.75 5.49
CA GLU A 108 19.74 -12.74 5.09
C GLU A 108 19.03 -11.60 4.35
N PRO A 109 18.91 -10.39 4.95
CA PRO A 109 18.39 -9.24 4.24
C PRO A 109 19.32 -8.86 3.08
N THR A 110 18.80 -8.88 1.85
CA THR A 110 19.60 -8.59 0.65
C THR A 110 19.90 -7.10 0.48
N GLY A 111 19.13 -6.22 1.13
CA GLY A 111 19.20 -4.77 0.94
C GLY A 111 18.70 -4.29 -0.43
N PHE A 112 18.52 -5.19 -1.39
CA PHE A 112 18.02 -4.84 -2.71
C PHE A 112 16.55 -4.40 -2.64
N GLY A 113 16.26 -3.22 -3.21
CA GLY A 113 14.92 -2.66 -3.18
C GLY A 113 14.44 -2.18 -1.82
N ALA A 114 15.26 -2.30 -0.76
CA ALA A 114 14.89 -1.84 0.57
C ALA A 114 14.56 -0.34 0.59
N ARG A 115 13.50 0.00 1.30
CA ARG A 115 13.10 1.38 1.55
C ARG A 115 13.19 1.68 3.05
N PRO A 116 13.59 2.88 3.45
CA PRO A 116 13.62 3.24 4.86
C PRO A 116 12.20 3.20 5.43
N GLY A 117 12.06 2.66 6.64
CA GLY A 117 10.84 2.80 7.42
C GLY A 117 10.62 4.27 7.77
N ALA A 118 9.42 4.77 7.51
CA ALA A 118 9.05 6.13 7.86
C ALA A 118 7.55 6.22 8.12
N ALA A 119 7.17 7.03 9.10
CA ALA A 119 5.76 7.28 9.38
C ALA A 119 5.02 7.78 8.12
N PRO A 120 3.74 7.46 7.95
CA PRO A 120 2.91 8.02 6.90
C PRO A 120 2.90 9.54 6.94
N SER A 121 2.75 10.18 5.77
CA SER A 121 2.56 11.63 5.72
C SER A 121 1.26 12.03 6.41
N ARG A 122 1.28 13.18 7.09
CA ARG A 122 0.17 13.66 7.94
C ARG A 122 -1.03 14.06 7.09
N LEU A 123 -2.25 13.74 7.54
CA LEU A 123 -3.50 14.11 6.87
C LEU A 123 -3.95 15.56 7.16
N ASP A 124 -3.29 16.24 8.10
CA ASP A 124 -3.55 17.64 8.47
C ASP A 124 -2.52 18.63 7.89
N SER A 125 -1.66 18.17 6.96
CA SER A 125 -0.70 19.03 6.28
C SER A 125 -1.37 20.00 5.29
N GLU A 126 -0.69 21.10 4.97
CA GLU A 126 -1.16 22.04 3.94
C GLU A 126 -1.33 21.34 2.59
N MET A 127 -0.34 20.54 2.16
CA MET A 127 -0.40 19.85 0.89
C MET A 127 -1.58 18.86 0.83
N TYR A 128 -1.85 18.10 1.91
CA TYR A 128 -2.99 17.18 1.90
C TYR A 128 -4.32 17.93 1.75
N ARG A 129 -4.48 19.06 2.46
CA ARG A 129 -5.68 19.91 2.33
C ARG A 129 -5.83 20.48 0.92
N VAL A 130 -4.75 20.94 0.31
CA VAL A 130 -4.76 21.44 -1.07
C VAL A 130 -5.13 20.35 -2.06
N LEU A 131 -4.59 19.14 -1.92
CA LEU A 131 -4.96 17.99 -2.75
C LEU A 131 -6.45 17.64 -2.61
N GLU A 132 -6.96 17.63 -1.38
CA GLU A 132 -8.38 17.38 -1.13
C GLU A 132 -9.26 18.46 -1.78
N GLN A 133 -8.89 19.73 -1.67
CA GLN A 133 -9.62 20.85 -2.28
C GLN A 133 -9.56 20.79 -3.81
N ALA A 134 -8.38 20.49 -4.38
CA ALA A 134 -8.24 20.32 -5.82
C ALA A 134 -9.13 19.20 -6.36
N ALA A 135 -9.20 18.06 -5.68
CA ALA A 135 -10.08 16.95 -6.05
C ALA A 135 -11.56 17.37 -6.02
N LYS A 136 -11.99 18.06 -4.97
CA LYS A 136 -13.38 18.56 -4.83
C LYS A 136 -13.74 19.62 -5.87
N ARG A 137 -12.78 20.48 -6.27
CA ARG A 137 -13.01 21.45 -7.36
C ARG A 137 -13.18 20.76 -8.72
N MET A 138 -12.38 19.76 -9.00
CA MET A 138 -12.43 19.03 -10.27
C MET A 138 -13.63 18.08 -10.38
N SER A 139 -14.10 17.58 -9.24
CA SER A 139 -15.20 16.62 -9.16
C SER A 139 -16.05 16.95 -7.93
N PRO A 140 -17.03 17.88 -8.06
CA PRO A 140 -17.92 18.23 -6.95
C PRO A 140 -18.66 17.02 -6.37
N GLY A 141 -18.72 16.95 -5.05
CA GLY A 141 -19.40 15.85 -4.36
C GLY A 141 -18.52 14.60 -4.11
N VAL A 142 -17.26 14.58 -4.56
CA VAL A 142 -16.38 13.44 -4.27
C VAL A 142 -15.96 13.39 -2.81
N THR A 143 -15.82 12.18 -2.30
CA THR A 143 -15.14 11.91 -1.03
C THR A 143 -13.70 11.54 -1.30
N VAL A 144 -12.76 12.30 -0.75
CA VAL A 144 -11.33 12.02 -0.87
C VAL A 144 -10.91 11.03 0.20
N LEU A 145 -10.37 9.92 -0.23
CA LEU A 145 -9.89 8.84 0.64
C LEU A 145 -8.37 8.90 0.72
N PRO A 146 -7.78 9.03 1.93
CA PRO A 146 -6.34 8.81 2.09
C PRO A 146 -6.08 7.31 1.97
N THR A 147 -5.26 6.90 1.02
CA THR A 147 -4.92 5.48 0.88
C THR A 147 -3.46 5.22 1.22
N MET A 148 -3.16 4.00 1.65
CA MET A 148 -1.80 3.52 1.82
C MET A 148 -1.46 2.60 0.64
N SER A 149 -0.48 3.01 -0.17
CA SER A 149 0.03 2.15 -1.23
C SER A 149 0.81 0.97 -0.64
N THR A 150 0.54 -0.22 -1.15
CA THR A 150 1.31 -1.44 -0.83
C THR A 150 2.51 -1.62 -1.77
N GLY A 151 2.63 -0.76 -2.80
CA GLY A 151 3.81 -0.64 -3.66
C GLY A 151 4.93 0.19 -3.03
N ALA A 152 6.11 0.14 -3.62
CA ALA A 152 7.26 0.94 -3.21
C ALA A 152 7.34 2.22 -4.05
N THR A 153 7.66 3.35 -3.40
CA THR A 153 7.89 4.65 -4.05
C THR A 153 9.06 5.39 -3.41
N ASP A 154 9.60 6.38 -4.12
CA ASP A 154 10.66 7.25 -3.58
C ASP A 154 10.19 8.13 -2.42
N SER A 155 8.88 8.24 -2.22
CA SER A 155 8.29 8.94 -1.06
C SER A 155 8.79 8.41 0.29
N ALA A 156 9.21 7.14 0.38
CA ALA A 156 9.79 6.59 1.60
C ALA A 156 11.08 7.32 2.00
N PHE A 157 11.96 7.63 1.02
CA PHE A 157 13.20 8.38 1.26
C PHE A 157 12.93 9.83 1.66
N LEU A 158 11.93 10.46 1.05
CA LEU A 158 11.53 11.83 1.39
C LEU A 158 10.95 11.88 2.82
N ARG A 159 10.06 10.96 3.16
CA ARG A 159 9.49 10.88 4.52
C ARG A 159 10.54 10.58 5.58
N ALA A 160 11.52 9.72 5.29
CA ALA A 160 12.63 9.45 6.22
C ALA A 160 13.47 10.70 6.54
N LYS A 161 13.42 11.73 5.67
CA LYS A 161 14.02 13.05 5.87
C LYS A 161 13.05 14.10 6.43
N GLY A 162 11.85 13.68 6.87
CA GLY A 162 10.83 14.57 7.42
C GLY A 162 9.99 15.32 6.39
N ILE A 163 10.15 15.04 5.09
CA ILE A 163 9.39 15.70 4.02
C ILE A 163 8.04 15.00 3.84
N GLN A 164 6.94 15.76 3.93
CA GLN A 164 5.60 15.24 3.66
C GLN A 164 5.47 14.93 2.16
N SER A 165 5.14 13.69 1.84
CA SER A 165 5.11 13.20 0.45
C SER A 165 3.84 12.36 0.22
N TYR A 166 3.06 12.73 -0.80
CA TYR A 166 1.78 12.11 -1.14
C TYR A 166 1.84 11.54 -2.55
N GLY A 167 1.48 10.27 -2.71
CA GLY A 167 1.28 9.66 -4.01
C GLY A 167 -0.04 10.10 -4.62
N ILE A 168 -0.02 10.39 -5.92
CA ILE A 168 -1.20 10.72 -6.70
C ILE A 168 -1.24 9.76 -7.87
N GLY A 169 -2.31 8.97 -7.94
CA GLY A 169 -2.54 8.06 -9.07
C GLY A 169 -3.30 8.72 -10.21
N THR A 170 -3.15 8.17 -11.40
CA THR A 170 -4.01 8.51 -12.53
C THR A 170 -5.43 8.01 -12.29
N PRO A 171 -6.46 8.79 -12.65
CA PRO A 171 -7.83 8.30 -12.63
C PRO A 171 -7.97 7.07 -13.53
N SER A 172 -8.35 5.94 -12.96
CA SER A 172 -8.58 4.67 -13.64
C SER A 172 -9.78 3.98 -13.03
N THR A 173 -10.44 3.11 -13.79
CA THR A 173 -11.49 2.24 -13.26
C THR A 173 -10.88 0.96 -12.70
N ASP A 174 -11.66 0.23 -11.89
CA ASP A 174 -11.24 -1.10 -11.41
C ASP A 174 -11.06 -2.06 -12.60
N GLU A 175 -11.86 -1.92 -13.66
CA GLU A 175 -11.74 -2.69 -14.89
C GLU A 175 -10.44 -2.36 -15.64
N ASP A 176 -10.07 -1.08 -15.77
CA ASP A 176 -8.80 -0.69 -16.39
C ASP A 176 -7.62 -1.26 -15.59
N ASN A 177 -7.65 -1.17 -14.27
CA ASN A 177 -6.59 -1.70 -13.41
C ASN A 177 -6.47 -3.22 -13.49
N LEU A 178 -7.59 -3.92 -13.63
CA LEU A 178 -7.60 -5.39 -13.73
C LEU A 178 -7.06 -5.87 -15.08
N ASN A 179 -7.47 -5.21 -16.18
CA ASN A 179 -7.16 -5.66 -17.53
C ASN A 179 -5.87 -5.07 -18.11
N TYR A 180 -5.47 -3.88 -17.65
CA TYR A 180 -4.37 -3.08 -18.22
C TYR A 180 -3.50 -2.42 -17.15
N GLY A 181 -3.48 -2.98 -15.95
CA GLY A 181 -2.78 -2.41 -14.81
C GLY A 181 -1.26 -2.49 -14.93
N ALA A 182 -0.60 -1.83 -14.00
CA ALA A 182 0.86 -1.78 -13.91
C ALA A 182 1.49 -3.18 -13.89
N HIS A 183 2.63 -3.31 -14.56
CA HIS A 183 3.39 -4.56 -14.72
C HIS A 183 2.72 -5.63 -15.61
N SER A 184 1.68 -5.29 -16.37
CA SER A 184 1.13 -6.19 -17.38
C SER A 184 1.75 -5.92 -18.75
N ASP A 185 1.77 -6.94 -19.63
CA ASP A 185 2.28 -6.81 -21.01
C ASP A 185 1.41 -5.88 -21.87
N VAL A 186 0.23 -5.56 -21.40
CA VAL A 186 -0.76 -4.68 -22.04
C VAL A 186 -1.02 -3.40 -21.23
N GLU A 187 -0.09 -3.04 -20.35
CA GLU A 187 -0.18 -1.83 -19.53
C GLU A 187 -0.44 -0.59 -20.40
N ARG A 188 -1.48 0.16 -20.06
CA ARG A 188 -1.84 1.38 -20.76
C ARG A 188 -2.46 2.41 -19.85
N LEU A 189 -2.40 3.66 -20.26
CA LEU A 189 -3.02 4.79 -19.61
C LEU A 189 -4.02 5.45 -20.56
N PRO A 190 -5.29 5.63 -20.18
CA PRO A 190 -6.23 6.42 -20.97
C PRO A 190 -5.75 7.87 -21.11
N GLU A 191 -5.71 8.41 -22.33
CA GLU A 191 -5.26 9.77 -22.60
C GLU A 191 -6.02 10.83 -21.78
N ALA A 192 -7.34 10.66 -21.66
CA ALA A 192 -8.18 11.53 -20.85
C ALA A 192 -7.79 11.53 -19.35
N SER A 193 -7.28 10.41 -18.85
CA SER A 193 -6.79 10.29 -17.47
C SER A 193 -5.48 11.03 -17.26
N LEU A 194 -4.59 11.04 -18.28
CA LEU A 194 -3.36 11.82 -18.25
C LEU A 194 -3.67 13.32 -18.19
N TYR A 195 -4.59 13.81 -19.00
CA TYR A 195 -4.99 15.22 -18.96
C TYR A 195 -5.64 15.61 -17.62
N LYS A 196 -6.47 14.75 -17.06
CA LYS A 196 -7.06 14.99 -15.73
C LYS A 196 -5.99 15.04 -14.65
N LEU A 197 -5.03 14.11 -14.65
CA LEU A 197 -3.92 14.09 -13.70
C LEU A 197 -3.09 15.38 -13.82
N THR A 198 -2.73 15.79 -15.04
CA THR A 198 -1.95 17.01 -15.28
C THR A 198 -2.66 18.25 -14.72
N LYS A 199 -3.96 18.39 -14.98
CA LYS A 199 -4.77 19.51 -14.45
C LYS A 199 -4.86 19.46 -12.92
N PHE A 200 -4.99 18.27 -12.34
CA PHE A 200 -5.05 18.07 -10.89
C PHE A 200 -3.74 18.51 -10.22
N ILE A 201 -2.60 17.99 -10.71
CA ILE A 201 -1.27 18.34 -10.19
C ILE A 201 -1.03 19.83 -10.33
N TRP A 202 -1.29 20.40 -11.51
CA TRP A 202 -1.14 21.84 -11.74
C TRP A 202 -1.96 22.67 -10.76
N SER A 203 -3.23 22.33 -10.56
CA SER A 203 -4.12 23.03 -9.61
C SER A 203 -3.56 23.01 -8.19
N ALA A 204 -3.05 21.88 -7.74
CA ALA A 204 -2.50 21.73 -6.40
C ALA A 204 -1.16 22.48 -6.25
N VAL A 205 -0.25 22.33 -7.21
CA VAL A 205 1.08 22.98 -7.16
C VAL A 205 0.95 24.50 -7.26
N ALA A 206 0.11 25.01 -8.17
CA ALA A 206 -0.11 26.43 -8.33
C ALA A 206 -0.68 27.07 -7.06
N GLU A 207 -1.60 26.38 -6.36
CA GLU A 207 -2.16 26.89 -5.10
C GLU A 207 -1.11 27.00 -3.99
N VAL A 208 -0.24 26.00 -3.85
CA VAL A 208 0.83 26.03 -2.83
C VAL A 208 1.90 27.06 -3.18
N ALA A 209 2.31 27.13 -4.48
CA ALA A 209 3.37 28.03 -4.92
C ALA A 209 2.95 29.50 -4.96
N ALA A 210 1.68 29.82 -5.24
CA ALA A 210 1.18 31.19 -5.32
C ALA A 210 1.03 31.87 -3.95
N LYS A 211 1.09 31.11 -2.86
CA LYS A 211 0.95 31.65 -1.47
C LYS A 211 2.26 32.19 -0.88
N LYS A 212 3.32 32.29 -1.67
CA LYS A 212 4.63 32.80 -1.23
C LYS A 212 4.82 34.25 -1.56
#